data_9475ab864030d748bdf8a9e0f6c6f88f
#
_entry.id   9475ab864030d748bdf8a9e0f6c6f88f
#
_cell.length_a   1.000
_cell.length_b   1.000
_cell.length_c   1.000
_cell.angle_alpha   90.00
_cell.angle_beta   90.00
_cell.angle_gamma   90.00
#
_symmetry.space_group_name_H-M   'P 1'
#
loop_
_entity.id
_entity.type
_entity.pdbx_description
1 polymer ?
#
loop_
_entity_poly.entity_id
_entity_poly.type
_entity_poly.pdbx_seq_one_letter_code
_entity_poly.pdbx_strand_id
1 'polypeptide(L)'
;MTDANEYLASIEFREDDFQLKNSELVKIDNNFASQSFWRDAFVRFVKNKGAVVALFMIFIIVLLAIFGPMTSGRTYYDQNLVDSNLAPRVPGIENLGIMDGDETIKTTTGSKIKNGYIINQETGEKNDTYYWFGSDTLGRDIWTRTWTGTRVSLYIAIVAVLIDMIIGLSYGLISGYFGGRVDSIMQRFAE
;
A
#
# COMPACT_ATOMS: atom_id res chain seq x y z
N MET A 1 -61.68 19.55 15.14
CA MET A 1 -61.67 18.81 13.85
C MET A 1 -62.52 19.45 12.77
N THR A 2 -63.15 20.53 13.04
CA THR A 2 -64.08 21.22 12.12
C THR A 2 -63.37 22.23 11.20
N ASP A 3 -62.29 22.84 11.66
CA ASP A 3 -61.63 23.92 10.90
C ASP A 3 -60.81 23.47 9.65
N ALA A 4 -60.30 22.24 9.64
CA ALA A 4 -59.46 21.77 8.52
C ALA A 4 -60.30 21.43 7.26
N ASN A 5 -61.51 20.92 7.45
CA ASN A 5 -62.40 20.60 6.33
C ASN A 5 -63.02 21.86 5.72
N GLU A 6 -63.27 22.88 6.53
CA GLU A 6 -63.78 24.18 6.07
C GLU A 6 -62.70 24.98 5.32
N TYR A 7 -61.44 24.86 5.75
CA TYR A 7 -60.30 25.44 5.05
C TYR A 7 -60.05 24.77 3.70
N LEU A 8 -60.14 23.44 3.61
CA LEU A 8 -59.99 22.70 2.37
C LEU A 8 -61.09 22.92 1.36
N ALA A 9 -62.33 23.19 1.84
CA ALA A 9 -63.47 23.54 0.99
C ALA A 9 -63.40 24.98 0.45
N SER A 10 -62.60 25.85 1.04
CA SER A 10 -62.37 27.22 0.58
C SER A 10 -61.28 27.38 -0.47
N ILE A 11 -60.51 26.31 -0.76
CA ILE A 11 -59.47 26.35 -1.77
C ILE A 11 -60.09 26.09 -3.15
N GLU A 12 -60.39 27.15 -3.86
CA GLU A 12 -60.82 27.12 -5.25
C GLU A 12 -59.58 26.92 -6.13
N PHE A 13 -59.34 25.72 -6.61
CA PHE A 13 -58.23 25.45 -7.53
C PHE A 13 -58.57 26.05 -8.89
N ARG A 14 -57.71 26.93 -9.35
CA ARG A 14 -57.77 27.50 -10.70
C ARG A 14 -56.97 26.58 -11.64
N GLU A 15 -57.40 26.51 -12.89
CA GLU A 15 -56.69 25.69 -13.90
C GLU A 15 -55.23 26.14 -14.06
N ASP A 16 -54.89 27.35 -13.73
CA ASP A 16 -53.52 27.90 -13.77
C ASP A 16 -52.64 27.39 -12.64
N ASP A 17 -53.19 26.88 -11.53
CA ASP A 17 -52.41 26.37 -10.39
C ASP A 17 -51.67 25.08 -10.70
N PHE A 18 -52.10 24.38 -11.75
CA PHE A 18 -51.46 23.15 -12.26
C PHE A 18 -50.56 23.39 -13.48
N GLN A 19 -50.40 24.64 -13.90
CA GLN A 19 -49.43 24.94 -14.94
C GLN A 19 -48.02 25.05 -14.35
N LEU A 20 -47.08 24.30 -14.90
CA LEU A 20 -45.66 24.39 -14.57
C LEU A 20 -45.18 25.83 -14.79
N LYS A 21 -45.02 26.61 -13.73
CA LYS A 21 -44.67 28.05 -13.73
C LYS A 21 -43.32 28.34 -14.42
N ASN A 22 -42.52 27.31 -14.72
CA ASN A 22 -41.26 27.47 -15.37
C ASN A 22 -40.88 26.17 -16.14
N SER A 23 -41.51 25.96 -17.28
CA SER A 23 -41.08 24.91 -18.21
C SER A 23 -39.67 25.13 -18.78
N GLU A 24 -39.15 26.36 -18.69
CA GLU A 24 -37.76 26.68 -19.12
C GLU A 24 -36.67 26.33 -18.09
N LEU A 25 -37.03 26.07 -16.82
CA LEU A 25 -36.04 25.77 -15.76
C LEU A 25 -35.83 24.29 -15.51
N VAL A 26 -36.62 23.43 -16.13
CA VAL A 26 -36.18 22.02 -16.27
C VAL A 26 -35.26 21.92 -17.49
N LYS A 27 -34.16 22.65 -17.50
CA LYS A 27 -32.99 22.20 -18.17
C LYS A 27 -32.64 20.88 -17.48
N ILE A 28 -33.20 19.78 -17.99
CA ILE A 28 -32.67 18.47 -17.75
C ILE A 28 -31.21 18.61 -18.14
N ASP A 29 -30.36 18.58 -17.13
CA ASP A 29 -28.94 18.66 -17.30
C ASP A 29 -28.57 17.44 -18.13
N ASN A 30 -28.56 17.58 -19.46
CA ASN A 30 -28.15 16.54 -20.42
C ASN A 30 -26.68 16.12 -20.21
N ASN A 31 -26.06 16.66 -19.18
CA ASN A 31 -24.74 16.27 -18.68
C ASN A 31 -24.73 14.98 -17.84
N PHE A 32 -25.84 14.26 -17.69
CA PHE A 32 -25.81 12.85 -17.36
C PHE A 32 -25.31 12.02 -18.57
N ALA A 33 -24.22 12.46 -19.21
CA ALA A 33 -23.41 11.54 -19.96
C ALA A 33 -23.02 10.44 -18.97
N SER A 34 -23.48 9.20 -19.21
CA SER A 34 -23.17 8.06 -18.35
C SER A 34 -21.65 7.91 -18.28
N GLN A 35 -21.04 8.62 -17.35
CA GLN A 35 -19.62 8.46 -17.12
C GLN A 35 -19.45 7.07 -16.52
N SER A 36 -18.68 6.24 -17.21
CA SER A 36 -18.37 4.92 -16.69
C SER A 36 -17.89 5.05 -15.25
N PHE A 37 -18.48 4.31 -14.31
CA PHE A 37 -18.12 4.28 -12.89
C PHE A 37 -16.59 4.23 -12.69
N TRP A 38 -15.91 3.42 -13.49
CA TRP A 38 -14.45 3.27 -13.47
C TRP A 38 -13.71 4.55 -13.85
N ARG A 39 -14.22 5.29 -14.82
CA ARG A 39 -13.61 6.56 -15.23
C ARG A 39 -13.74 7.63 -14.15
N ASP A 40 -14.91 7.75 -13.54
CA ASP A 40 -15.13 8.71 -12.46
C ASP A 40 -14.29 8.36 -11.22
N ALA A 41 -14.25 7.09 -10.83
CA ALA A 41 -13.39 6.60 -9.76
C ALA A 41 -11.91 6.90 -10.02
N PHE A 42 -11.44 6.65 -11.24
CA PHE A 42 -10.04 6.94 -11.62
C PHE A 42 -9.73 8.43 -11.61
N VAL A 43 -10.61 9.28 -12.12
CA VAL A 43 -10.43 10.73 -12.11
C VAL A 43 -10.37 11.28 -10.69
N ARG A 44 -11.25 10.80 -9.80
CA ARG A 44 -11.24 11.17 -8.37
C ARG A 44 -9.97 10.71 -7.67
N PHE A 45 -9.51 9.50 -7.99
CA PHE A 45 -8.27 8.94 -7.46
C PHE A 45 -7.05 9.80 -7.85
N VAL A 46 -6.91 10.14 -9.13
CA VAL A 46 -5.78 10.94 -9.65
C VAL A 46 -5.79 12.37 -9.09
N LYS A 47 -6.96 12.93 -8.78
CA LYS A 47 -7.05 14.24 -8.11
C LYS A 47 -6.48 14.22 -6.69
N ASN A 48 -6.45 13.06 -6.03
CA ASN A 48 -5.86 12.93 -4.70
C ASN A 48 -4.35 12.65 -4.81
N LYS A 49 -3.55 13.71 -4.67
CA LYS A 49 -2.08 13.63 -4.76
C LYS A 49 -1.47 12.61 -3.78
N GLY A 50 -2.03 12.51 -2.57
CA GLY A 50 -1.56 11.53 -1.58
C GLY A 50 -1.80 10.09 -2.02
N ALA A 51 -2.97 9.80 -2.61
CA ALA A 51 -3.28 8.46 -3.14
C ALA A 51 -2.37 8.07 -4.31
N VAL A 52 -2.06 9.02 -5.20
CA VAL A 52 -1.13 8.79 -6.33
C VAL A 52 0.28 8.49 -5.82
N VAL A 53 0.78 9.26 -4.84
CA VAL A 53 2.10 9.02 -4.24
C VAL A 53 2.13 7.65 -3.55
N ALA A 54 1.10 7.30 -2.78
CA ALA A 54 1.01 5.99 -2.12
C ALA A 54 1.00 4.83 -3.13
N LEU A 55 0.23 4.94 -4.21
CA LEU A 55 0.22 3.94 -5.29
C LEU A 55 1.60 3.80 -5.93
N PHE A 56 2.28 4.90 -6.20
CA PHE A 56 3.62 4.89 -6.75
C PHE A 56 4.63 4.21 -5.82
N MET A 57 4.56 4.47 -4.52
CA MET A 57 5.41 3.79 -3.53
C MET A 57 5.14 2.28 -3.49
N ILE A 58 3.88 1.86 -3.48
CA ILE A 58 3.51 0.45 -3.53
C ILE A 58 4.06 -0.20 -4.81
N PHE A 59 3.92 0.49 -5.95
CA PHE A 59 4.44 -0.01 -7.22
C PHE A 59 5.96 -0.22 -7.18
N ILE A 60 6.72 0.71 -6.59
CA ILE A 60 8.18 0.56 -6.40
C ILE A 60 8.48 -0.65 -5.51
N ILE A 61 7.76 -0.83 -4.39
CA ILE A 61 7.96 -1.97 -3.50
C ILE A 61 7.71 -3.29 -4.23
N VAL A 62 6.66 -3.37 -5.03
CA VAL A 62 6.35 -4.56 -5.84
C VAL A 62 7.46 -4.84 -6.86
N LEU A 63 7.95 -3.80 -7.56
CA LEU A 63 9.06 -3.94 -8.49
C LEU A 63 10.34 -4.42 -7.78
N LEU A 64 10.67 -3.85 -6.63
CA LEU A 64 11.83 -4.28 -5.85
C LEU A 64 11.65 -5.69 -5.29
N ALA A 65 10.45 -6.09 -4.90
CA ALA A 65 10.18 -7.47 -4.49
C ALA A 65 10.40 -8.46 -5.64
N ILE A 66 10.10 -8.08 -6.89
CA ILE A 66 10.27 -8.95 -8.05
C ILE A 66 11.74 -8.98 -8.53
N PHE A 67 12.34 -7.82 -8.67
CA PHE A 67 13.66 -7.67 -9.30
C PHE A 67 14.80 -7.56 -8.30
N GLY A 68 14.53 -7.09 -7.07
CA GLY A 68 15.55 -6.86 -6.05
C GLY A 68 16.46 -8.07 -5.78
N PRO A 69 15.95 -9.29 -5.60
CA PRO A 69 16.81 -10.46 -5.41
C PRO A 69 17.70 -10.81 -6.61
N MET A 70 17.31 -10.39 -7.80
CA MET A 70 18.08 -10.68 -9.03
C MET A 70 19.30 -9.77 -9.17
N THR A 71 19.31 -8.60 -8.50
CA THR A 71 20.39 -7.62 -8.64
C THR A 71 21.66 -7.99 -7.90
N SER A 72 21.59 -8.79 -6.83
CA SER A 72 22.77 -9.19 -6.06
C SER A 72 23.43 -10.47 -6.60
N GLY A 73 22.73 -11.23 -7.46
CA GLY A 73 23.23 -12.51 -7.98
C GLY A 73 23.37 -13.61 -6.92
N ARG A 74 22.88 -13.37 -5.69
CA ARG A 74 22.91 -14.31 -4.56
C ARG A 74 21.52 -14.82 -4.25
N THR A 75 21.46 -16.02 -3.63
CA THR A 75 20.20 -16.55 -3.14
C THR A 75 20.00 -16.22 -1.65
N TYR A 76 18.75 -16.23 -1.18
CA TYR A 76 18.43 -15.88 0.21
C TYR A 76 18.97 -16.85 1.26
N TYR A 77 19.38 -18.05 0.84
CA TYR A 77 19.92 -19.09 1.71
C TYR A 77 21.44 -19.23 1.61
N ASP A 78 22.10 -18.59 0.64
CA ASP A 78 23.56 -18.66 0.50
C ASP A 78 24.22 -18.11 1.76
N GLN A 79 25.15 -18.87 2.33
CA GLN A 79 25.85 -18.54 3.57
C GLN A 79 27.33 -18.48 3.31
N ASN A 80 27.99 -17.42 3.78
CA ASN A 80 29.43 -17.29 3.77
C ASN A 80 29.90 -16.71 5.13
N LEU A 81 30.32 -17.56 6.01
CA LEU A 81 30.78 -17.19 7.36
C LEU A 81 31.93 -16.18 7.36
N VAL A 82 32.72 -16.13 6.29
CA VAL A 82 33.81 -15.15 6.14
C VAL A 82 33.24 -13.73 6.03
N ASP A 83 32.09 -13.59 5.38
CA ASP A 83 31.40 -12.33 5.16
C ASP A 83 30.35 -12.04 6.25
N SER A 84 30.52 -12.58 7.46
CA SER A 84 29.57 -12.35 8.55
C SER A 84 29.60 -10.92 9.08
N ASN A 85 28.42 -10.33 9.32
CA ASN A 85 28.26 -8.99 9.89
C ASN A 85 29.00 -7.88 9.13
N LEU A 86 28.98 -7.94 7.80
CA LEU A 86 29.55 -6.86 6.99
C LEU A 86 28.59 -5.66 6.94
N ALA A 87 29.15 -4.46 7.05
CA ALA A 87 28.40 -3.22 6.88
C ALA A 87 27.94 -3.02 5.43
N PRO A 88 26.90 -2.21 5.16
CA PRO A 88 26.44 -1.94 3.80
C PRO A 88 27.54 -1.37 2.90
N ARG A 89 27.67 -1.95 1.70
CA ARG A 89 28.60 -1.50 0.67
C ARG A 89 27.93 -1.52 -0.69
N VAL A 90 27.86 -0.36 -1.36
CA VAL A 90 27.20 -0.19 -2.65
C VAL A 90 28.21 0.33 -3.68
N PRO A 91 28.33 -0.32 -4.85
CA PRO A 91 29.26 0.10 -5.88
C PRO A 91 28.93 1.52 -6.38
N GLY A 92 29.95 2.36 -6.49
CA GLY A 92 29.85 3.74 -6.95
C GLY A 92 29.48 4.74 -5.86
N ILE A 93 28.66 4.41 -4.87
CA ILE A 93 28.28 5.30 -3.75
C ILE A 93 29.38 5.29 -2.68
N GLU A 94 30.12 4.20 -2.55
CA GLU A 94 31.24 4.07 -1.60
C GLU A 94 32.28 5.19 -1.75
N ASN A 95 32.48 5.72 -2.96
CA ASN A 95 33.41 6.82 -3.24
C ASN A 95 32.98 8.16 -2.62
N LEU A 96 31.70 8.29 -2.23
CA LEU A 96 31.14 9.45 -1.56
C LEU A 96 31.23 9.35 -0.02
N GLY A 97 31.81 8.26 0.52
CA GLY A 97 31.88 7.99 1.96
C GLY A 97 30.52 7.57 2.56
N ILE A 98 29.58 7.13 1.72
CA ILE A 98 28.27 6.63 2.14
C ILE A 98 28.18 5.18 1.70
N MET A 99 27.82 4.27 2.62
CA MET A 99 27.74 2.82 2.34
C MET A 99 29.05 2.30 1.72
N ASP A 100 30.17 2.62 2.34
CA ASP A 100 31.53 2.25 1.94
C ASP A 100 32.04 0.97 2.60
N GLY A 101 31.22 0.34 3.44
CA GLY A 101 31.53 -0.84 4.20
C GLY A 101 32.21 -0.55 5.55
N ASP A 102 32.33 0.71 5.95
CA ASP A 102 32.91 1.08 7.22
C ASP A 102 31.88 0.97 8.35
N GLU A 103 32.28 0.40 9.46
CA GLU A 103 31.50 0.30 10.69
C GLU A 103 32.22 0.98 11.83
N THR A 104 31.54 1.88 12.53
CA THR A 104 32.10 2.54 13.71
C THR A 104 31.81 1.71 14.96
N ILE A 105 32.80 1.03 15.49
CA ILE A 105 32.68 0.25 16.72
C ILE A 105 33.09 1.16 17.89
N LYS A 106 32.18 1.37 18.84
CA LYS A 106 32.48 2.03 20.12
C LYS A 106 33.14 1.04 21.06
N THR A 107 34.39 1.31 21.41
CA THR A 107 35.15 0.54 22.39
C THR A 107 35.35 1.38 23.65
N THR A 108 35.64 0.72 24.77
CA THR A 108 35.91 1.39 26.08
C THR A 108 37.01 2.46 26.00
N THR A 109 37.92 2.34 25.03
CA THR A 109 39.05 3.25 24.78
C THR A 109 38.80 4.28 23.69
N GLY A 110 37.58 4.28 23.05
CA GLY A 110 37.25 5.21 21.97
C GLY A 110 36.49 4.57 20.83
N SER A 111 36.28 5.32 19.75
CA SER A 111 35.64 4.79 18.53
C SER A 111 36.70 4.28 17.56
N LYS A 112 36.53 3.06 17.06
CA LYS A 112 37.42 2.47 16.04
C LYS A 112 36.56 2.19 14.78
N ILE A 113 37.07 2.60 13.62
CA ILE A 113 36.48 2.23 12.33
C ILE A 113 36.99 0.84 11.94
N LYS A 114 36.04 -0.05 11.63
CA LYS A 114 36.33 -1.39 11.12
C LYS A 114 35.69 -1.52 9.74
N ASN A 115 36.47 -1.96 8.76
CA ASN A 115 35.94 -2.35 7.45
C ASN A 115 36.20 -3.83 7.24
N GLY A 116 35.12 -4.61 7.20
CA GLY A 116 35.18 -6.07 7.06
C GLY A 116 35.55 -6.55 5.64
N TYR A 117 35.58 -5.65 4.66
CA TYR A 117 35.94 -5.96 3.28
C TYR A 117 37.44 -5.86 3.01
N ILE A 118 38.22 -5.36 3.95
CA ILE A 118 39.68 -5.24 3.79
C ILE A 118 40.32 -6.60 3.89
N ILE A 119 40.92 -7.05 2.80
CA ILE A 119 41.69 -8.34 2.72
C ILE A 119 43.11 -8.11 3.25
N ASN A 120 43.71 -7.00 2.89
CA ASN A 120 45.08 -6.69 3.31
C ASN A 120 45.08 -5.34 4.10
N GLN A 121 45.37 -5.43 5.38
CA GLN A 121 45.37 -4.24 6.26
C GLN A 121 46.53 -3.27 5.97
N GLU A 122 47.62 -3.73 5.33
CA GLU A 122 48.78 -2.89 4.99
C GLU A 122 48.52 -2.04 3.74
N THR A 123 47.85 -2.64 2.74
CA THR A 123 47.56 -1.97 1.46
C THR A 123 46.18 -1.33 1.41
N GLY A 124 45.28 -1.67 2.35
CA GLY A 124 43.88 -1.25 2.33
C GLY A 124 43.08 -1.89 1.21
N GLU A 125 43.57 -2.96 0.60
CA GLU A 125 42.91 -3.66 -0.50
C GLU A 125 41.58 -4.29 -0.01
N LYS A 126 40.49 -3.95 -0.68
CA LYS A 126 39.13 -4.48 -0.39
C LYS A 126 38.80 -5.58 -1.38
N ASN A 127 38.01 -6.56 -0.92
CA ASN A 127 37.47 -7.57 -1.84
C ASN A 127 36.41 -6.93 -2.78
N ASP A 128 36.13 -7.56 -3.93
CA ASP A 128 35.16 -7.11 -4.92
C ASP A 128 33.71 -7.51 -4.56
N THR A 129 33.47 -7.82 -3.29
CA THR A 129 32.16 -8.25 -2.82
C THR A 129 31.35 -7.04 -2.36
N TYR A 130 30.10 -6.97 -2.79
CA TYR A 130 29.19 -5.90 -2.42
C TYR A 130 27.95 -6.47 -1.76
N TYR A 131 27.60 -5.97 -0.57
CA TYR A 131 26.38 -6.26 0.14
C TYR A 131 25.63 -4.94 0.37
N TRP A 132 24.61 -4.68 -0.42
CA TRP A 132 23.94 -3.37 -0.44
C TRP A 132 23.35 -2.98 0.92
N PHE A 133 22.78 -3.94 1.66
CA PHE A 133 22.27 -3.76 3.02
C PHE A 133 23.16 -4.45 4.06
N GLY A 134 24.38 -4.84 3.68
CA GLY A 134 25.25 -5.62 4.52
C GLY A 134 24.89 -7.10 4.57
N SER A 135 25.56 -7.84 5.45
CA SER A 135 25.33 -9.26 5.69
C SER A 135 24.91 -9.54 7.13
N ASP A 136 24.23 -10.66 7.35
CA ASP A 136 23.86 -11.11 8.69
C ASP A 136 24.98 -11.93 9.37
N THR A 137 24.69 -12.47 10.56
CA THR A 137 25.63 -13.28 11.35
C THR A 137 26.10 -14.56 10.65
N LEU A 138 25.36 -15.03 9.64
CA LEU A 138 25.71 -16.18 8.81
C LEU A 138 26.31 -15.78 7.46
N GLY A 139 26.58 -14.49 7.24
CA GLY A 139 27.12 -13.96 6.00
C GLY A 139 26.12 -13.99 4.84
N ARG A 140 24.81 -14.00 5.13
CA ARG A 140 23.76 -13.98 4.09
C ARG A 140 23.44 -12.56 3.70
N ASP A 141 23.14 -12.35 2.42
CA ASP A 141 22.81 -11.03 1.88
C ASP A 141 21.45 -10.53 2.41
N ILE A 142 21.46 -9.45 3.20
CA ILE A 142 20.26 -8.85 3.78
C ILE A 142 19.37 -8.25 2.69
N TRP A 143 19.92 -7.68 1.63
CA TRP A 143 19.17 -7.15 0.49
C TRP A 143 18.27 -8.22 -0.14
N THR A 144 18.87 -9.32 -0.56
CA THR A 144 18.15 -10.44 -1.17
C THR A 144 17.10 -11.02 -0.24
N ARG A 145 17.42 -11.17 1.04
CA ARG A 145 16.48 -11.67 2.05
C ARG A 145 15.30 -10.75 2.28
N THR A 146 15.52 -9.44 2.35
CA THR A 146 14.47 -8.46 2.53
C THR A 146 13.46 -8.52 1.39
N TRP A 147 13.91 -8.51 0.15
CA TRP A 147 13.00 -8.52 -0.99
C TRP A 147 12.35 -9.89 -1.22
N THR A 148 13.05 -10.98 -0.91
CA THR A 148 12.43 -12.31 -0.93
C THR A 148 11.36 -12.43 0.15
N GLY A 149 11.61 -11.94 1.37
CA GLY A 149 10.62 -11.88 2.44
C GLY A 149 9.41 -10.99 2.07
N THR A 150 9.65 -9.87 1.40
CA THR A 150 8.58 -8.98 0.90
C THR A 150 7.66 -9.70 -0.09
N ARG A 151 8.19 -10.56 -0.97
CA ARG A 151 7.35 -11.42 -1.86
C ARG A 151 6.39 -12.28 -1.05
N VAL A 152 6.90 -12.97 -0.04
CA VAL A 152 6.07 -13.84 0.81
C VAL A 152 4.99 -13.03 1.51
N SER A 153 5.33 -11.85 2.06
CA SER A 153 4.38 -10.95 2.69
C SER A 153 3.29 -10.47 1.71
N LEU A 154 3.65 -10.13 0.47
CA LEU A 154 2.70 -9.73 -0.57
C LEU A 154 1.76 -10.89 -0.94
N TYR A 155 2.26 -12.12 -1.07
CA TYR A 155 1.41 -13.30 -1.32
C TYR A 155 0.41 -13.51 -0.19
N ILE A 156 0.86 -13.45 1.06
CA ILE A 156 -0.01 -13.59 2.23
C ILE A 156 -1.06 -12.48 2.25
N ALA A 157 -0.68 -11.23 1.99
CA ALA A 157 -1.60 -10.10 1.95
C ALA A 157 -2.69 -10.28 0.88
N ILE A 158 -2.31 -10.70 -0.34
CA ILE A 158 -3.28 -10.95 -1.43
C ILE A 158 -4.26 -12.07 -1.04
N VAL A 159 -3.75 -13.19 -0.52
CA VAL A 159 -4.60 -14.31 -0.09
C VAL A 159 -5.54 -13.89 1.03
N ALA A 160 -5.04 -13.16 2.03
CA ALA A 160 -5.86 -12.65 3.14
C ALA A 160 -7.00 -11.75 2.61
N VAL A 161 -6.67 -10.77 1.76
CA VAL A 161 -7.68 -9.86 1.17
C VAL A 161 -8.73 -10.62 0.36
N LEU A 162 -8.33 -11.64 -0.42
CA LEU A 162 -9.28 -12.46 -1.18
C LEU A 162 -10.23 -13.24 -0.27
N ILE A 163 -9.72 -13.83 0.81
CA ILE A 163 -10.53 -14.54 1.81
C ILE A 163 -11.48 -13.57 2.49
N ASP A 164 -10.99 -12.43 2.96
CA ASP A 164 -11.80 -11.40 3.63
C ASP A 164 -12.88 -10.86 2.70
N MET A 165 -12.56 -10.65 1.42
CA MET A 165 -13.53 -10.19 0.43
C MET A 165 -14.65 -11.23 0.20
N ILE A 166 -14.30 -12.51 0.05
CA ILE A 166 -15.28 -13.57 -0.16
C ILE A 166 -16.18 -13.74 1.08
N ILE A 167 -15.58 -13.82 2.26
CA ILE A 167 -16.32 -14.02 3.52
C ILE A 167 -17.11 -12.76 3.87
N GLY A 168 -16.47 -11.59 3.87
CA GLY A 168 -17.08 -10.32 4.26
C GLY A 168 -18.21 -9.90 3.32
N LEU A 169 -18.00 -10.05 1.99
CA LEU A 169 -19.05 -9.75 1.01
C LEU A 169 -20.23 -10.70 1.16
N SER A 170 -19.97 -12.00 1.27
CA SER A 170 -21.03 -13.02 1.46
C SER A 170 -21.83 -12.76 2.75
N TYR A 171 -21.11 -12.49 3.83
CA TYR A 171 -21.69 -12.17 5.13
C TYR A 171 -22.55 -10.90 5.07
N GLY A 172 -21.99 -9.82 4.52
CA GLY A 172 -22.70 -8.56 4.37
C GLY A 172 -23.93 -8.65 3.46
N LEU A 173 -23.85 -9.42 2.35
CA LEU A 173 -24.98 -9.61 1.45
C LEU A 173 -26.10 -10.42 2.10
N ILE A 174 -25.79 -11.49 2.83
CA ILE A 174 -26.78 -12.29 3.55
C ILE A 174 -27.44 -11.46 4.64
N SER A 175 -26.66 -10.75 5.45
CA SER A 175 -27.14 -9.87 6.51
C SER A 175 -28.05 -8.78 5.96
N GLY A 176 -27.61 -8.08 4.90
CA GLY A 176 -28.39 -7.01 4.27
C GLY A 176 -29.66 -7.51 3.53
N TYR A 177 -29.62 -8.68 2.90
CA TYR A 177 -30.76 -9.23 2.17
C TYR A 177 -31.88 -9.71 3.11
N PHE A 178 -31.53 -10.47 4.15
CA PHE A 178 -32.53 -11.03 5.06
C PHE A 178 -32.95 -10.03 6.16
N GLY A 179 -32.06 -9.15 6.57
CA GLY A 179 -32.31 -8.10 7.57
C GLY A 179 -32.83 -8.60 8.93
N GLY A 180 -33.34 -7.69 9.75
CA GLY A 180 -34.07 -7.99 10.98
C GLY A 180 -33.37 -8.94 11.96
N ARG A 181 -33.96 -10.10 12.25
CA ARG A 181 -33.42 -11.06 13.23
C ARG A 181 -32.14 -11.74 12.72
N VAL A 182 -32.03 -11.98 11.43
CA VAL A 182 -30.83 -12.59 10.83
C VAL A 182 -29.66 -11.67 10.97
N ASP A 183 -29.82 -10.40 10.61
CA ASP A 183 -28.81 -9.37 10.76
C ASP A 183 -28.36 -9.24 12.24
N SER A 184 -29.30 -9.15 13.18
CA SER A 184 -28.98 -9.06 14.61
C SER A 184 -28.21 -10.26 15.16
N ILE A 185 -28.51 -11.47 14.68
CA ILE A 185 -27.77 -12.67 15.07
C ILE A 185 -26.38 -12.67 14.43
N MET A 186 -26.28 -12.33 13.15
CA MET A 186 -25.02 -12.28 12.46
C MET A 186 -24.08 -11.23 13.07
N GLN A 187 -24.58 -10.06 13.40
CA GLN A 187 -23.77 -9.03 14.08
C GLN A 187 -23.20 -9.52 15.43
N ARG A 188 -23.99 -10.25 16.23
CA ARG A 188 -23.51 -10.81 17.50
C ARG A 188 -22.43 -11.88 17.35
N PHE A 189 -22.42 -12.58 16.20
CA PHE A 189 -21.35 -13.54 15.90
C PHE A 189 -20.06 -12.86 15.39
N ALA A 190 -20.17 -11.63 14.87
CA ALA A 190 -19.03 -10.87 14.38
C ALA A 190 -18.32 -10.05 15.48
N GLU A 191 -19.00 -9.79 16.61
CA GLU A 191 -18.44 -9.15 17.81
C GLU A 191 -17.67 -10.16 18.68
#